data_0c924a1299d661de52c8499a0b89fbfa
#
_entry.id   0c924a1299d661de52c8499a0b89fbfa
#
_cell.length_a   1.000
_cell.length_b   1.000
_cell.length_c   1.000
_cell.angle_alpha   90.00
_cell.angle_beta   90.00
_cell.angle_gamma   90.00
#
_symmetry.space_group_name_H-M   'P 1'
#
loop_
_entity.id
_entity.type
_entity.pdbx_description
1 polymer ?
#
loop_
_entity_poly.entity_id
_entity_poly.type
_entity_poly.pdbx_seq_one_letter_code
_entity_poly.pdbx_strand_id
1 'polypeptide(L)'
;PYTTLFRSYKGNSIRELDLAFAISIHKSQGSEFPIVILVIAKSHKDIIGLNILYTACSRAKKQLVIIAAADIFDTAIKKVQNVRNSNLVEMSLNRFSGIEGRTA
;
A
#
# COMPACT_ATOMS: atom_id res chain seq x y z
N PRO A 1 -11.03 14.39 -27.98
CA PRO A 1 -10.63 13.05 -27.52
C PRO A 1 -11.83 12.36 -26.91
N TYR A 2 -12.51 11.60 -27.73
CA TYR A 2 -13.63 10.81 -27.24
C TYR A 2 -13.05 9.57 -26.60
N THR A 3 -13.04 9.53 -25.28
CA THR A 3 -12.80 8.31 -24.51
C THR A 3 -13.81 7.29 -24.98
N THR A 4 -13.35 6.18 -25.51
CA THR A 4 -14.21 5.08 -25.94
C THR A 4 -14.97 4.60 -24.72
N LEU A 5 -16.26 4.88 -24.63
CA LEU A 5 -17.13 4.47 -23.53
C LEU A 5 -17.34 2.96 -23.49
N PHE A 6 -16.97 2.27 -24.57
CA PHE A 6 -17.14 0.83 -24.70
C PHE A 6 -15.81 0.17 -25.05
N ARG A 7 -15.44 -0.85 -24.28
CA ARG A 7 -14.31 -1.71 -24.55
C ARG A 7 -14.81 -3.14 -24.79
N SER A 8 -14.43 -3.73 -25.89
CA SER A 8 -14.82 -5.10 -26.22
C SER A 8 -13.79 -6.09 -25.67
N TYR A 9 -14.25 -7.07 -24.91
CA TYR A 9 -13.45 -8.15 -24.38
C TYR A 9 -13.87 -9.48 -25.04
N LYS A 10 -12.91 -10.27 -25.50
CA LYS A 10 -13.17 -11.55 -26.17
C LYS A 10 -12.25 -12.64 -25.61
N GLY A 11 -12.76 -13.86 -25.55
CA GLY A 11 -11.97 -15.03 -25.15
C GLY A 11 -11.41 -14.91 -23.72
N ASN A 12 -10.12 -15.16 -23.57
CA ASN A 12 -9.46 -15.17 -22.24
C ASN A 12 -9.41 -13.80 -21.56
N SER A 13 -9.54 -12.70 -22.30
CA SER A 13 -9.54 -11.35 -21.70
C SER A 13 -10.80 -11.04 -20.86
N ILE A 14 -11.85 -11.85 -20.98
CA ILE A 14 -13.03 -11.75 -20.10
C ILE A 14 -12.66 -12.05 -18.63
N ARG A 15 -11.63 -12.86 -18.39
CA ARG A 15 -11.15 -13.20 -17.04
C ARG A 15 -10.48 -12.01 -16.32
N GLU A 16 -10.12 -10.97 -17.06
CA GLU A 16 -9.56 -9.74 -16.52
C GLU A 16 -10.64 -8.77 -16.01
N LEU A 17 -11.92 -9.06 -16.32
CA LEU A 17 -13.05 -8.26 -15.85
C LEU A 17 -13.40 -8.65 -14.42
N ASP A 18 -13.64 -7.62 -13.61
CA ASP A 18 -14.08 -7.76 -12.23
C ASP A 18 -15.22 -6.79 -11.95
N LEU A 19 -16.00 -7.05 -10.92
CA LEU A 19 -17.08 -6.17 -10.53
C LEU A 19 -16.53 -4.87 -9.95
N ALA A 20 -17.10 -3.75 -10.37
CA ALA A 20 -16.62 -2.41 -10.00
C ALA A 20 -17.25 -1.84 -8.71
N PHE A 21 -17.78 -2.68 -7.83
CA PHE A 21 -18.36 -2.21 -6.56
C PHE A 21 -17.32 -1.72 -5.56
N ALA A 22 -16.19 -2.43 -5.50
CA ALA A 22 -15.05 -2.10 -4.68
C ALA A 22 -13.79 -2.72 -5.29
N ILE A 23 -12.64 -2.14 -5.00
CA ILE A 23 -11.34 -2.67 -5.42
C ILE A 23 -10.44 -2.83 -4.21
N SER A 24 -9.51 -3.76 -4.27
CA SER A 24 -8.48 -3.88 -3.23
C SER A 24 -7.49 -2.72 -3.31
N ILE A 25 -6.84 -2.42 -2.18
CA ILE A 25 -5.82 -1.37 -2.11
C ILE A 25 -4.68 -1.65 -3.12
N HIS A 26 -4.28 -2.91 -3.28
CA HIS A 26 -3.25 -3.30 -4.24
C HIS A 26 -3.66 -3.02 -5.70
N LYS A 27 -4.91 -3.33 -6.07
CA LYS A 27 -5.42 -3.03 -7.41
C LYS A 27 -5.54 -1.52 -7.67
N SER A 28 -5.68 -0.70 -6.63
CA SER A 28 -5.77 0.75 -6.74
C SER A 28 -4.40 1.44 -6.87
N GLN A 29 -3.29 0.73 -6.73
CA GLN A 29 -1.95 1.29 -6.86
C GLN A 29 -1.76 1.93 -8.24
N GLY A 30 -1.20 3.14 -8.25
CA GLY A 30 -1.03 3.92 -9.49
C GLY A 30 -2.28 4.68 -9.96
N SER A 31 -3.44 4.45 -9.34
CA SER A 31 -4.68 5.18 -9.63
C SER A 31 -4.99 6.19 -8.54
N GLU A 32 -5.73 7.25 -8.90
CA GLU A 32 -6.18 8.28 -7.99
C GLU A 32 -7.66 8.55 -8.19
N PHE A 33 -8.37 8.81 -7.10
CA PHE A 33 -9.81 9.02 -7.11
C PHE A 33 -10.17 10.32 -6.39
N PRO A 34 -11.20 11.05 -6.85
CA PRO A 34 -11.65 12.25 -6.14
C PRO A 34 -12.06 11.96 -4.70
N ILE A 35 -12.77 10.89 -4.48
CA ILE A 35 -13.27 10.46 -3.16
C ILE A 35 -12.89 8.99 -2.98
N VAL A 36 -12.34 8.66 -1.83
CA VAL A 36 -12.02 7.29 -1.43
C VAL A 36 -12.73 6.96 -0.14
N ILE A 37 -13.41 5.83 -0.12
CA ILE A 37 -14.00 5.24 1.09
C ILE A 37 -13.19 3.98 1.41
N LEU A 38 -12.42 4.04 2.48
CA LEU A 38 -11.59 2.93 2.95
C LEU A 38 -12.32 2.15 4.04
N VAL A 39 -12.62 0.89 3.76
CA VAL A 39 -13.29 0.01 4.72
C VAL A 39 -12.29 -0.99 5.29
N ILE A 40 -12.15 -1.02 6.61
CA ILE A 40 -11.24 -1.91 7.33
C ILE A 40 -12.04 -2.78 8.28
N ALA A 41 -12.20 -4.05 7.92
CA ALA A 41 -12.87 -5.03 8.77
C ALA A 41 -11.93 -5.63 9.82
N LYS A 42 -12.47 -6.20 10.89
CA LYS A 42 -11.69 -6.85 11.96
C LYS A 42 -10.80 -8.00 11.45
N SER A 43 -11.22 -8.69 10.41
CA SER A 43 -10.44 -9.74 9.74
C SER A 43 -9.14 -9.23 9.11
N HIS A 44 -9.02 -7.94 8.87
CA HIS A 44 -7.82 -7.35 8.27
C HIS A 44 -6.73 -6.97 9.28
N LYS A 45 -6.94 -7.22 10.58
CA LYS A 45 -6.04 -6.81 11.67
C LYS A 45 -4.58 -7.25 11.48
N ASP A 46 -4.37 -8.45 10.96
CA ASP A 46 -3.02 -9.00 10.78
C ASP A 46 -2.32 -8.49 9.53
N ILE A 47 -3.10 -8.16 8.52
CA ILE A 47 -2.61 -7.73 7.21
C ILE A 47 -2.36 -6.23 7.18
N ILE A 48 -3.18 -5.46 7.90
CA ILE A 48 -3.13 -4.00 7.80
C ILE A 48 -1.92 -3.46 8.55
N GLY A 49 -1.16 -2.65 7.86
CA GLY A 49 -0.03 -1.92 8.40
C GLY A 49 0.01 -0.50 7.84
N LEU A 50 0.91 0.33 8.34
CA LEU A 50 1.02 1.73 7.93
C LEU A 50 1.20 1.88 6.43
N ASN A 51 2.02 1.02 5.82
CA ASN A 51 2.28 1.07 4.37
C ASN A 51 0.99 0.91 3.55
N ILE A 52 0.10 0.02 3.99
CA ILE A 52 -1.18 -0.23 3.34
C ILE A 52 -2.11 0.96 3.56
N LEU A 53 -2.18 1.48 4.79
CA LEU A 53 -2.95 2.69 5.09
C LEU A 53 -2.46 3.89 4.29
N TYR A 54 -1.17 4.12 4.25
CA TYR A 54 -0.58 5.20 3.46
C TYR A 54 -0.91 5.07 1.97
N THR A 55 -0.78 3.87 1.43
CA THR A 55 -1.15 3.61 0.03
C THR A 55 -2.62 3.92 -0.24
N ALA A 56 -3.52 3.48 0.64
CA ALA A 56 -4.95 3.74 0.51
C ALA A 56 -5.27 5.24 0.63
N CYS A 57 -4.71 5.92 1.64
CA CYS A 57 -4.92 7.34 1.87
C CYS A 57 -4.42 8.20 0.70
N SER A 58 -3.27 7.86 0.14
CA SER A 58 -2.67 8.58 -0.99
C SER A 58 -3.45 8.43 -2.31
N ARG A 59 -4.46 7.57 -2.37
CA ARG A 59 -5.36 7.45 -3.54
C ARG A 59 -6.41 8.54 -3.61
N ALA A 60 -6.73 9.19 -2.49
CA ALA A 60 -7.75 10.24 -2.43
C ALA A 60 -7.19 11.61 -2.84
N LYS A 61 -7.84 12.25 -3.81
CA LYS A 61 -7.49 13.62 -4.25
C LYS A 61 -8.17 14.70 -3.43
N LYS A 62 -9.45 14.49 -3.08
CA LYS A 62 -10.29 15.52 -2.45
C LYS A 62 -10.77 15.10 -1.07
N GLN A 63 -11.24 13.88 -0.94
CA GLN A 63 -11.86 13.42 0.29
C GLN A 63 -11.53 11.96 0.57
N LEU A 64 -11.20 11.66 1.81
CA LEU A 64 -11.00 10.31 2.33
C LEU A 64 -11.98 10.08 3.47
N VAL A 65 -12.72 9.00 3.39
CA VAL A 65 -13.59 8.49 4.47
C VAL A 65 -13.05 7.14 4.92
N ILE A 66 -12.79 6.99 6.20
CA ILE A 66 -12.30 5.72 6.76
C ILE A 66 -13.39 5.12 7.64
N ILE A 67 -13.79 3.91 7.33
CA ILE A 67 -14.73 3.10 8.10
C ILE A 67 -13.96 1.93 8.71
N ALA A 68 -13.66 2.02 9.99
CA ALA A 68 -12.90 1.02 10.71
C ALA A 68 -13.36 0.92 12.16
N ALA A 69 -13.14 -0.24 12.79
CA ALA A 69 -13.26 -0.32 14.25
C ALA A 69 -12.06 0.39 14.89
N ALA A 70 -12.30 1.16 15.97
CA ALA A 70 -11.28 2.00 16.59
C ALA A 70 -10.02 1.22 17.03
N ASP A 71 -10.19 0.02 17.56
CA ASP A 71 -9.12 -0.87 18.00
C ASP A 71 -8.17 -1.30 16.86
N ILE A 72 -8.69 -1.40 15.65
CA ILE A 72 -7.92 -1.82 14.48
C ILE A 72 -7.05 -0.68 13.96
N PHE A 73 -7.60 0.51 13.92
CA PHE A 73 -6.89 1.70 13.47
C PHE A 73 -5.69 2.00 14.38
N ASP A 74 -5.90 1.95 15.69
CA ASP A 74 -4.85 2.11 16.68
C ASP A 74 -3.76 1.03 16.58
N THR A 75 -4.16 -0.22 16.33
CA THR A 75 -3.21 -1.32 16.14
C THR A 75 -2.38 -1.14 14.87
N ALA A 76 -2.99 -0.69 13.79
CA ALA A 76 -2.32 -0.46 12.52
C ALA A 76 -1.27 0.68 12.64
N ILE A 77 -1.58 1.72 13.38
CA ILE A 77 -0.64 2.83 13.65
C ILE A 77 0.51 2.36 14.53
N LYS A 78 0.24 1.58 15.57
CA LYS A 78 1.27 1.08 16.50
C LYS A 78 2.23 0.07 15.84
N LYS A 79 1.80 -0.68 14.84
CA LYS A 79 2.67 -1.59 14.05
C LYS A 79 3.79 -0.87 13.28
N VAL A 80 3.74 0.45 13.19
CA VAL A 80 4.80 1.28 12.57
C VAL A 80 6.14 1.16 13.26
N GLN A 81 6.15 0.87 14.55
CA GLN A 81 7.38 0.85 15.36
C GLN A 81 8.28 -0.36 15.09
N ASN A 82 7.81 -1.38 14.39
CA ASN A 82 8.68 -2.43 13.89
C ASN A 82 9.32 -1.97 12.57
N VAL A 83 10.26 -1.04 12.70
CA VAL A 83 11.19 -0.67 11.63
C VAL A 83 11.75 -1.97 11.06
N ARG A 84 11.70 -2.10 9.75
CA ARG A 84 12.51 -3.11 9.06
C ARG A 84 13.97 -2.86 9.47
N ASN A 85 14.46 -3.60 10.43
CA ASN A 85 15.88 -3.71 10.69
C ASN A 85 16.48 -4.45 9.49
N SER A 86 16.73 -3.70 8.42
CA SER A 86 17.59 -4.21 7.38
C SER A 86 19.01 -4.11 7.91
N ASN A 87 19.72 -5.23 7.98
CA ASN A 87 21.14 -5.28 8.33
C ASN A 87 22.04 -4.50 7.32
N LEU A 88 21.43 -3.81 6.35
CA LEU A 88 22.14 -3.03 5.32
C LEU A 88 22.99 -1.91 5.92
N VAL A 89 22.51 -1.26 6.98
CA VAL A 89 23.29 -0.21 7.66
C VAL A 89 24.49 -0.80 8.38
N GLU A 90 24.31 -1.90 9.10
CA GLU A 90 25.42 -2.61 9.76
C GLU A 90 26.40 -3.18 8.75
N MET A 91 25.93 -3.78 7.67
CA MET A 91 26.81 -4.30 6.60
C MET A 91 27.59 -3.18 5.92
N SER A 92 27.01 -2.00 5.72
CA SER A 92 27.72 -0.87 5.14
C SER A 92 28.77 -0.29 6.11
N LEU A 93 28.42 -0.14 7.39
CA LEU A 93 29.35 0.35 8.41
C LEU A 93 30.54 -0.60 8.60
N ASN A 94 30.30 -1.91 8.64
CA ASN A 94 31.37 -2.91 8.73
C ASN A 94 32.29 -2.91 7.49
N ARG A 95 31.76 -2.57 6.34
CA ARG A 95 32.54 -2.46 5.11
C ARG A 95 33.45 -1.21 5.10
N PHE A 96 32.98 -0.12 5.68
CA PHE A 96 33.78 1.11 5.82
C PHE A 96 34.85 0.98 6.91
N SER A 97 34.56 0.35 8.02
CA SER A 97 35.55 0.11 9.10
C SER A 97 36.66 -0.84 8.65
N GLY A 98 36.42 -1.73 7.70
CA GLY A 98 37.45 -2.60 7.10
C GLY A 98 38.39 -1.87 6.12
N ILE A 99 38.05 -0.67 5.67
CA ILE A 99 38.86 0.13 4.75
C ILE A 99 39.86 1.01 5.53
N GLU A 100 39.50 1.48 6.71
CA GLU A 100 40.41 2.29 7.55
C GLU A 100 41.61 1.50 8.09
N GLY A 101 41.55 0.17 8.13
CA GLY A 101 42.66 -0.69 8.53
C GLY A 101 43.72 -0.98 7.46
N ARG A 102 43.57 -0.42 6.25
CA ARG A 102 44.50 -0.67 5.11
C ARG A 102 45.37 0.51 4.67
N THR A 103 45.29 1.61 5.37
CA THR A 103 46.19 2.76 5.16
C THR A 103 47.22 2.85 6.26
N ALA A 104 48.08 1.90 6.26
CA ALA A 104 49.37 1.99 6.96
C ALA A 104 50.44 1.40 6.07
#